data_20d5222ab936400eeb04519f15886799
#
_entry.id   20d5222ab936400eeb04519f15886799
#
_cell.length_a   1.000
_cell.length_b   1.000
_cell.length_c   1.000
_cell.angle_alpha   90.00
_cell.angle_beta   90.00
_cell.angle_gamma   90.00
#
_symmetry.space_group_name_H-M   'P 1'
#
loop_
_entity.id
_entity.type
_entity.pdbx_description
1 polymer ?
#
loop_
_entity_poly.entity_id
_entity_poly.type
_entity_poly.pdbx_seq_one_letter_code
_entity_poly.pdbx_strand_id
1 'polypeptide(L)'
;VYKRQPMAGTMMWVGAMAVVFYAMSTLSNGLLQGIDRLKVPVINAAISIVAHVIVLILLMLIFRLNIHAVVLANTFFALLMCFMNSMALKKYSGFKQEIKKTFIIPAISSLIMGVISYIVYFILYKACHIEIIAFILAAIIAVISYAVALLLLKGLTEDELRHFPKGTLIIK
;
A
#
# COMPACT_ATOMS: atom_id res chain seq x y z
N VAL A 1 -0.36 7.66 28.56
CA VAL A 1 -0.13 6.78 27.40
C VAL A 1 -1.45 6.33 26.76
N TYR A 2 -2.40 5.84 27.54
CA TYR A 2 -3.69 5.32 27.03
C TYR A 2 -4.57 6.33 26.28
N LYS A 3 -4.52 7.61 26.60
CA LYS A 3 -5.35 8.66 25.93
C LYS A 3 -4.93 8.95 24.47
N ARG A 4 -3.73 8.55 24.05
CA ARG A 4 -3.21 8.80 22.69
C ARG A 4 -3.39 7.61 21.73
N GLN A 5 -3.72 6.43 22.25
CA GLN A 5 -3.91 5.23 21.41
C GLN A 5 -5.02 5.33 20.38
N PRO A 6 -6.25 5.83 20.69
CA PRO A 6 -7.30 5.95 19.67
C PRO A 6 -6.92 6.93 18.56
N MET A 7 -6.16 7.99 18.88
CA MET A 7 -5.65 8.95 17.90
C MET A 7 -4.63 8.30 16.96
N ALA A 8 -3.70 7.50 17.50
CA ALA A 8 -2.73 6.76 16.69
C ALA A 8 -3.42 5.75 15.76
N GLY A 9 -4.44 5.02 16.23
CA GLY A 9 -5.24 4.11 15.45
C GLY A 9 -5.92 4.79 14.25
N THR A 10 -6.55 5.94 14.48
CA THR A 10 -7.19 6.72 13.41
C THR A 10 -6.17 7.19 12.35
N MET A 11 -4.98 7.64 12.79
CA MET A 11 -3.90 8.04 11.88
C MET A 11 -3.38 6.86 11.06
N MET A 12 -3.25 5.69 11.65
CA MET A 12 -2.84 4.48 10.94
C MET A 12 -3.85 4.08 9.87
N TRP A 13 -5.14 4.18 10.15
CA TRP A 13 -6.19 3.90 9.17
C TRP A 13 -6.12 4.82 7.95
N VAL A 14 -6.02 6.12 8.18
CA VAL A 14 -5.89 7.11 7.10
C VAL A 14 -4.56 6.95 6.36
N GLY A 15 -3.47 6.72 7.10
CA GLY A 15 -2.14 6.52 6.55
C GLY A 15 -2.00 5.24 5.72
N ALA A 16 -2.76 4.19 6.02
CA ALA A 16 -2.73 2.94 5.27
C ALA A 16 -3.12 3.14 3.79
N MET A 17 -4.06 4.05 3.52
CA MET A 17 -4.40 4.41 2.13
C MET A 17 -3.22 5.06 1.39
N ALA A 18 -2.43 5.89 2.08
CA ALA A 18 -1.25 6.52 1.50
C ALA A 18 -0.22 5.48 1.05
N VAL A 19 -0.03 4.40 1.82
CA VAL A 19 0.93 3.33 1.49
C VAL A 19 0.63 2.70 0.14
N VAL A 20 -0.65 2.44 -0.16
CA VAL A 20 -1.08 1.88 -1.46
C VAL A 20 -0.70 2.83 -2.60
N PHE A 21 -1.01 4.12 -2.47
CA PHE A 21 -0.69 5.11 -3.49
C PHE A 21 0.81 5.32 -3.65
N TYR A 22 1.58 5.29 -2.56
CA TYR A 22 3.05 5.35 -2.62
C TYR A 22 3.64 4.14 -3.35
N ALA A 23 3.18 2.94 -3.07
CA ALA A 23 3.63 1.73 -3.75
C ALA A 23 3.38 1.82 -5.27
N MET A 24 2.17 2.23 -5.67
CA MET A 24 1.83 2.41 -7.08
C MET A 24 2.64 3.51 -7.75
N SER A 25 2.87 4.62 -7.05
CA SER A 25 3.70 5.72 -7.55
C SER A 25 5.14 5.28 -7.74
N THR A 26 5.71 4.51 -6.80
CA THR A 26 7.07 3.98 -6.88
C THR A 26 7.26 3.06 -8.07
N LEU A 27 6.30 2.14 -8.31
CA LEU A 27 6.31 1.28 -9.49
C LEU A 27 6.24 2.09 -10.78
N SER A 28 5.33 3.07 -10.85
CA SER A 28 5.19 3.94 -12.02
C SER A 28 6.45 4.78 -12.27
N ASN A 29 7.13 5.24 -11.20
CA ASN A 29 8.41 5.93 -11.31
C ASN A 29 9.47 5.02 -11.93
N GLY A 30 9.61 3.77 -11.45
CA GLY A 30 10.56 2.81 -11.98
C GLY A 30 10.32 2.51 -13.47
N LEU A 31 9.06 2.33 -13.86
CA LEU A 31 8.69 2.11 -15.25
C LEU A 31 8.99 3.32 -16.15
N LEU A 32 8.68 4.55 -15.69
CA LEU A 32 9.00 5.78 -16.43
C LEU A 32 10.51 5.98 -16.59
N GLN A 33 11.29 5.61 -15.56
CA GLN A 33 12.74 5.61 -15.64
C GLN A 33 13.27 4.57 -16.63
N GLY A 34 12.69 3.37 -16.63
CA GLY A 34 13.07 2.29 -17.55
C GLY A 34 12.84 2.62 -19.04
N ILE A 35 11.88 3.50 -19.35
CA ILE A 35 11.64 4.00 -20.73
C ILE A 35 12.33 5.33 -21.02
N ASP A 36 13.37 5.67 -20.25
CA ASP A 36 14.20 6.88 -20.40
C ASP A 36 13.40 8.20 -20.27
N ARG A 37 12.38 8.21 -19.42
CA ARG A 37 11.58 9.42 -19.12
C ARG A 37 11.82 9.92 -17.68
N LEU A 38 13.10 10.03 -17.28
CA LEU A 38 13.55 10.43 -15.94
C LEU A 38 12.99 11.77 -15.46
N LYS A 39 12.82 12.74 -16.36
CA LYS A 39 12.32 14.08 -16.04
C LYS A 39 10.85 14.10 -15.59
N VAL A 40 10.06 13.14 -16.10
CA VAL A 40 8.60 13.13 -15.85
C VAL A 40 8.24 12.89 -14.39
N PRO A 41 8.76 11.85 -13.71
CA PRO A 41 8.51 11.64 -12.28
C PRO A 41 8.98 12.79 -11.41
N VAL A 42 10.11 13.42 -11.77
CA VAL A 42 10.66 14.57 -11.02
C VAL A 42 9.73 15.77 -11.09
N ILE A 43 9.22 16.11 -12.29
CA ILE A 43 8.26 17.21 -12.46
C ILE A 43 6.96 16.91 -11.73
N ASN A 44 6.45 15.68 -11.84
CA ASN A 44 5.23 15.26 -11.15
C ASN A 44 5.39 15.34 -9.63
N ALA A 45 6.56 14.96 -9.10
CA ALA A 45 6.88 15.08 -7.69
C ALA A 45 6.92 16.55 -7.23
N ALA A 46 7.55 17.43 -8.01
CA ALA A 46 7.61 18.87 -7.70
C ALA A 46 6.19 19.48 -7.65
N ILE A 47 5.33 19.19 -8.63
CA ILE A 47 3.95 19.65 -8.65
C ILE A 47 3.18 19.10 -7.45
N SER A 48 3.36 17.82 -7.14
CA SER A 48 2.67 17.17 -6.03
C SER A 48 3.09 17.72 -4.67
N ILE A 49 4.38 18.09 -4.50
CA ILE A 49 4.88 18.73 -3.28
C ILE A 49 4.25 20.13 -3.09
N VAL A 50 4.20 20.93 -4.14
CA VAL A 50 3.58 22.25 -4.07
C VAL A 50 2.10 22.13 -3.69
N ALA A 51 1.37 21.23 -4.34
CA ALA A 51 -0.02 20.96 -4.02
C ALA A 51 -0.20 20.44 -2.57
N HIS A 52 0.70 19.56 -2.11
CA HIS A 52 0.72 19.06 -0.74
C HIS A 52 0.83 20.20 0.29
N VAL A 53 1.78 21.12 0.08
CA VAL A 53 1.99 22.26 0.99
C VAL A 53 0.74 23.14 1.04
N ILE A 54 0.12 23.42 -0.11
CA ILE A 54 -1.13 24.21 -0.17
C ILE A 54 -2.24 23.51 0.62
N VAL A 55 -2.45 22.20 0.37
CA VAL A 55 -3.48 21.42 1.07
C VAL A 55 -3.19 21.35 2.57
N LEU A 56 -1.92 21.16 2.96
CA LEU A 56 -1.53 21.13 4.37
C LEU A 56 -1.87 22.45 5.07
N ILE A 57 -1.51 23.60 4.46
CA ILE A 57 -1.83 24.92 5.00
C ILE A 57 -3.35 25.11 5.13
N LEU A 58 -4.12 24.76 4.11
CA LEU A 58 -5.58 24.83 4.15
C LEU A 58 -6.18 23.97 5.27
N LEU A 59 -5.74 22.72 5.40
CA LEU A 59 -6.24 21.82 6.44
C LEU A 59 -5.85 22.26 7.85
N MET A 60 -4.68 22.87 8.03
CA MET A 60 -4.24 23.38 9.33
C MET A 60 -4.91 24.69 9.71
N LEU A 61 -5.00 25.66 8.80
CA LEU A 61 -5.49 27.00 9.11
C LEU A 61 -7.03 27.09 9.08
N ILE A 62 -7.68 26.48 8.08
CA ILE A 62 -9.14 26.59 7.90
C ILE A 62 -9.85 25.52 8.73
N PHE A 63 -9.44 24.27 8.58
CA PHE A 63 -10.13 23.15 9.24
C PHE A 63 -9.58 22.83 10.65
N ARG A 64 -8.45 23.41 11.04
CA ARG A 64 -7.80 23.22 12.36
C ARG A 64 -7.63 21.75 12.76
N LEU A 65 -7.36 20.88 11.78
CA LEU A 65 -7.29 19.42 11.97
C LEU A 65 -6.00 18.97 12.68
N ASN A 66 -5.14 19.91 13.09
CA ASN A 66 -3.88 19.62 13.81
C ASN A 66 -3.07 18.49 13.11
N ILE A 67 -2.72 17.46 13.85
CA ILE A 67 -1.90 16.35 13.35
C ILE A 67 -2.61 15.52 12.24
N HIS A 68 -3.94 15.46 12.24
CA HIS A 68 -4.70 14.79 11.17
C HIS A 68 -4.53 15.48 9.81
N ALA A 69 -4.30 16.80 9.80
CA ALA A 69 -4.02 17.55 8.58
C ALA A 69 -2.76 17.03 7.87
N VAL A 70 -1.73 16.67 8.63
CA VAL A 70 -0.47 16.14 8.08
C VAL A 70 -0.69 14.80 7.40
N VAL A 71 -1.42 13.88 8.04
CA VAL A 71 -1.70 12.54 7.48
C VAL A 71 -2.57 12.63 6.22
N LEU A 72 -3.61 13.49 6.25
CA LEU A 72 -4.48 13.71 5.10
C LEU A 72 -3.74 14.36 3.93
N ALA A 73 -2.94 15.40 4.18
CA ALA A 73 -2.14 16.06 3.16
C ALA A 73 -1.12 15.08 2.54
N ASN A 74 -0.50 14.22 3.36
CA ASN A 74 0.42 13.20 2.88
C ASN A 74 -0.29 12.14 2.01
N THR A 75 -1.49 11.73 2.39
CA THR A 75 -2.33 10.82 1.59
C THR A 75 -2.71 11.47 0.25
N PHE A 76 -3.07 12.76 0.27
CA PHE A 76 -3.34 13.53 -0.93
C PHE A 76 -2.11 13.62 -1.86
N PHE A 77 -0.92 13.87 -1.30
CA PHE A 77 0.34 13.87 -2.06
C PHE A 77 0.56 12.54 -2.77
N ALA A 78 0.44 11.43 -2.04
CA ALA A 78 0.63 10.09 -2.59
C ALA A 78 -0.37 9.78 -3.71
N LEU A 79 -1.64 10.17 -3.52
CA LEU A 79 -2.69 10.01 -4.52
C LEU A 79 -2.40 10.83 -5.78
N LEU A 80 -2.06 12.11 -5.63
CA LEU A 80 -1.78 13.00 -6.75
C LEU A 80 -0.56 12.51 -7.54
N MET A 81 0.49 12.11 -6.86
CA MET A 81 1.71 11.56 -7.45
C MET A 81 1.40 10.26 -8.23
N CYS A 82 0.63 9.35 -7.64
CA CYS A 82 0.17 8.12 -8.28
C CYS A 82 -0.64 8.41 -9.56
N PHE A 83 -1.58 9.35 -9.47
CA PHE A 83 -2.42 9.74 -10.60
C PHE A 83 -1.61 10.33 -11.75
N MET A 84 -0.74 11.32 -11.48
CA MET A 84 0.09 11.97 -12.48
C MET A 84 1.05 10.98 -13.16
N ASN A 85 1.69 10.10 -12.38
CA ASN A 85 2.59 9.09 -12.92
C ASN A 85 1.86 8.04 -13.76
N SER A 86 0.67 7.63 -13.35
CA SER A 86 -0.16 6.68 -14.12
C SER A 86 -0.61 7.28 -15.45
N MET A 87 -0.99 8.56 -15.46
CA MET A 87 -1.31 9.28 -16.71
C MET A 87 -0.10 9.38 -17.63
N ALA A 88 1.06 9.72 -17.08
CA ALA A 88 2.30 9.81 -17.84
C ALA A 88 2.69 8.44 -18.42
N LEU A 89 2.60 7.38 -17.64
CA LEU A 89 2.90 6.02 -18.09
C LEU A 89 1.99 5.59 -19.23
N LYS A 90 0.68 5.84 -19.12
CA LYS A 90 -0.28 5.59 -20.21
C LYS A 90 0.08 6.35 -21.47
N LYS A 91 0.50 7.62 -21.33
CA LYS A 91 0.86 8.49 -22.48
C LYS A 91 2.12 8.02 -23.20
N TYR A 92 3.16 7.60 -22.45
CA TYR A 92 4.49 7.31 -23.05
C TYR A 92 4.70 5.85 -23.40
N SER A 93 4.09 4.91 -22.70
CA SER A 93 4.25 3.46 -22.97
C SER A 93 3.01 2.78 -23.52
N GLY A 94 1.85 3.49 -23.57
CA GLY A 94 0.57 2.85 -23.91
C GLY A 94 0.10 1.82 -22.88
N PHE A 95 0.82 1.71 -21.76
CA PHE A 95 0.54 0.73 -20.70
C PHE A 95 -0.85 0.94 -20.10
N LYS A 96 -1.67 -0.08 -20.18
CA LYS A 96 -2.98 -0.12 -19.51
C LYS A 96 -2.84 -0.94 -18.24
N GLN A 97 -3.02 -0.31 -17.11
CA GLN A 97 -3.04 -1.00 -15.82
C GLN A 97 -4.20 -1.99 -15.76
N GLU A 98 -3.91 -3.25 -15.53
CA GLU A 98 -4.93 -4.28 -15.30
C GLU A 98 -5.49 -4.10 -13.87
N ILE A 99 -6.54 -3.29 -13.74
CA ILE A 99 -7.16 -2.94 -12.45
C ILE A 99 -7.51 -4.19 -11.63
N LYS A 100 -7.98 -5.25 -12.29
CA LYS A 100 -8.38 -6.48 -11.62
C LYS A 100 -7.21 -7.17 -10.93
N LYS A 101 -6.08 -7.38 -11.63
CA LYS A 101 -4.91 -8.06 -11.06
C LYS A 101 -4.13 -7.16 -10.10
N THR A 102 -4.05 -5.86 -10.41
CA THR A 102 -3.21 -4.92 -9.65
C THR A 102 -3.87 -4.43 -8.37
N PHE A 103 -5.21 -4.31 -8.35
CA PHE A 103 -5.92 -3.75 -7.19
C PHE A 103 -6.89 -4.73 -6.54
N ILE A 104 -7.77 -5.39 -7.32
CA ILE A 104 -8.85 -6.18 -6.75
C ILE A 104 -8.31 -7.44 -6.07
N ILE A 105 -7.44 -8.18 -6.74
CA ILE A 105 -6.90 -9.43 -6.18
C ILE A 105 -6.06 -9.18 -4.94
N PRO A 106 -5.09 -8.24 -4.91
CA PRO A 106 -4.35 -7.92 -3.69
C PRO A 106 -5.24 -7.37 -2.57
N ALA A 107 -6.29 -6.61 -2.89
CA ALA A 107 -7.24 -6.10 -1.90
C ALA A 107 -8.02 -7.25 -1.23
N ILE A 108 -8.52 -8.20 -2.00
CA ILE A 108 -9.20 -9.38 -1.45
C ILE A 108 -8.22 -10.23 -0.64
N SER A 109 -7.01 -10.46 -1.14
CA SER A 109 -5.97 -11.21 -0.42
C SER A 109 -5.59 -10.55 0.91
N SER A 110 -5.49 -9.21 0.93
CA SER A 110 -5.21 -8.47 2.17
C SER A 110 -6.35 -8.51 3.17
N LEU A 111 -7.59 -8.54 2.69
CA LEU A 111 -8.76 -8.68 3.54
C LEU A 111 -8.80 -10.08 4.20
N ILE A 112 -8.55 -11.13 3.43
CA ILE A 112 -8.42 -12.51 3.94
C ILE A 112 -7.30 -12.58 4.97
N MET A 113 -6.11 -12.04 4.65
CA MET A 113 -4.97 -11.94 5.56
C MET A 113 -5.36 -11.26 6.88
N GLY A 114 -6.05 -10.11 6.80
CA GLY A 114 -6.47 -9.36 7.98
C GLY A 114 -7.39 -10.15 8.91
N VAL A 115 -8.37 -10.86 8.33
CA VAL A 115 -9.30 -11.71 9.09
C VAL A 115 -8.54 -12.87 9.77
N ILE A 116 -7.69 -13.57 9.02
CA ILE A 116 -6.90 -14.70 9.55
C ILE A 116 -5.97 -14.23 10.66
N SER A 117 -5.24 -13.14 10.42
CA SER A 117 -4.31 -12.56 11.40
C SER A 117 -5.02 -12.14 12.69
N TYR A 118 -6.20 -11.53 12.59
CA TYR A 118 -7.00 -11.14 13.74
C TYR A 118 -7.45 -12.36 14.56
N ILE A 119 -7.97 -13.40 13.90
CA ILE A 119 -8.40 -14.64 14.57
C ILE A 119 -7.22 -15.31 15.28
N VAL A 120 -6.09 -15.45 14.57
CA VAL A 120 -4.88 -16.07 15.13
C VAL A 120 -4.35 -15.28 16.34
N TYR A 121 -4.26 -13.95 16.21
CA TYR A 121 -3.86 -13.10 17.32
C TYR A 121 -4.76 -13.30 18.54
N PHE A 122 -6.08 -13.31 18.34
CA PHE A 122 -7.04 -13.47 19.44
C PHE A 122 -6.92 -14.82 20.13
N ILE A 123 -6.74 -15.91 19.36
CA ILE A 123 -6.56 -17.28 19.91
C ILE A 123 -5.26 -17.37 20.71
N LEU A 124 -4.15 -16.89 20.12
CA LEU A 124 -2.83 -16.94 20.75
C LEU A 124 -2.76 -16.06 22.00
N TYR A 125 -3.37 -14.88 21.96
CA TYR A 125 -3.44 -14.00 23.13
C TYR A 125 -4.19 -14.63 24.30
N LYS A 126 -5.31 -15.32 24.01
CA LYS A 126 -6.03 -16.08 25.05
C LYS A 126 -5.25 -17.28 25.60
N ALA A 127 -4.46 -17.95 24.76
CA ALA A 127 -3.70 -19.14 25.15
C ALA A 127 -2.44 -18.80 25.94
N CYS A 128 -1.66 -17.82 25.48
CA CYS A 128 -0.32 -17.54 26.03
C CYS A 128 -0.28 -16.34 26.99
N HIS A 129 -1.28 -15.45 26.99
CA HIS A 129 -1.35 -14.19 27.76
C HIS A 129 -0.15 -13.24 27.54
N ILE A 130 0.69 -13.49 26.53
CA ILE A 130 1.87 -12.68 26.18
C ILE A 130 1.61 -11.98 24.84
N GLU A 131 1.34 -10.67 24.89
CA GLU A 131 0.98 -9.86 23.70
C GLU A 131 2.02 -9.92 22.58
N ILE A 132 3.31 -9.83 22.94
CA ILE A 132 4.41 -9.77 21.97
C ILE A 132 4.53 -11.08 21.16
N ILE A 133 4.41 -12.23 21.83
CA ILE A 133 4.51 -13.53 21.16
C ILE A 133 3.31 -13.74 20.23
N ALA A 134 2.09 -13.43 20.74
CA ALA A 134 0.87 -13.51 19.94
C ALA A 134 0.95 -12.63 18.69
N PHE A 135 1.48 -11.40 18.84
CA PHE A 135 1.66 -10.47 17.72
C PHE A 135 2.66 -10.97 16.68
N ILE A 136 3.84 -11.45 17.10
CA ILE A 136 4.87 -11.94 16.17
C ILE A 136 4.37 -13.17 15.39
N LEU A 137 3.76 -14.13 16.07
CA LEU A 137 3.21 -15.31 15.41
C LEU A 137 2.07 -14.97 14.46
N ALA A 138 1.16 -14.08 14.86
CA ALA A 138 0.09 -13.60 13.99
C ALA A 138 0.64 -12.88 12.76
N ALA A 139 1.72 -12.09 12.89
CA ALA A 139 2.36 -11.41 11.77
C ALA A 139 3.00 -12.40 10.78
N ILE A 140 3.66 -13.46 11.26
CA ILE A 140 4.21 -14.51 10.40
C ILE A 140 3.10 -15.21 9.62
N ILE A 141 2.02 -15.61 10.31
CA ILE A 141 0.87 -16.26 9.67
C ILE A 141 0.18 -15.32 8.69
N ALA A 142 0.12 -14.02 8.98
CA ALA A 142 -0.42 -13.02 8.05
C ALA A 142 0.33 -13.02 6.73
N VAL A 143 1.67 -12.99 6.74
CA VAL A 143 2.48 -13.01 5.52
C VAL A 143 2.24 -14.29 4.72
N ILE A 144 2.20 -15.43 5.39
CA ILE A 144 1.98 -16.73 4.73
C ILE A 144 0.56 -16.77 4.12
N SER A 145 -0.46 -16.36 4.88
CA SER A 145 -1.84 -16.35 4.41
C SER A 145 -2.08 -15.40 3.24
N TYR A 146 -1.39 -14.25 3.23
CA TYR A 146 -1.43 -13.34 2.08
C TYR A 146 -0.83 -13.97 0.83
N ALA A 147 0.35 -14.58 0.94
CA ALA A 147 1.00 -15.26 -0.18
C ALA A 147 0.13 -16.39 -0.75
N VAL A 148 -0.44 -17.22 0.12
CA VAL A 148 -1.35 -18.31 -0.28
C VAL A 148 -2.62 -17.76 -0.94
N ALA A 149 -3.25 -16.73 -0.35
CA ALA A 149 -4.44 -16.12 -0.92
C ALA A 149 -4.18 -15.51 -2.30
N LEU A 150 -3.03 -14.86 -2.49
CA LEU A 150 -2.63 -14.25 -3.75
C LEU A 150 -2.42 -15.31 -4.85
N LEU A 151 -1.84 -16.46 -4.50
CA LEU A 151 -1.67 -17.59 -5.41
C LEU A 151 -3.01 -18.23 -5.77
N LEU A 152 -3.88 -18.49 -4.79
CA LEU A 152 -5.20 -19.11 -5.01
C LEU A 152 -6.11 -18.23 -5.87
N LEU A 153 -6.05 -16.92 -5.71
CA LEU A 153 -6.82 -15.96 -6.52
C LEU A 153 -6.20 -15.69 -7.90
N LYS A 154 -5.13 -16.43 -8.26
CA LYS A 154 -4.40 -16.26 -9.53
C LYS A 154 -3.95 -14.81 -9.74
N GLY A 155 -3.52 -14.16 -8.66
CA GLY A 155 -2.93 -12.82 -8.71
C GLY A 155 -1.58 -12.78 -9.41
N LEU A 156 -0.88 -13.94 -9.44
CA LEU A 156 0.35 -14.18 -10.19
C LEU A 156 0.05 -15.18 -11.30
N THR A 157 0.46 -14.87 -12.52
CA THR A 157 0.38 -15.79 -13.66
C THR A 157 1.49 -16.83 -13.57
N GLU A 158 1.29 -18.00 -14.19
CA GLU A 158 2.30 -19.07 -14.21
C GLU A 158 3.62 -18.62 -14.84
N ASP A 159 3.55 -17.73 -15.83
CA ASP A 159 4.73 -17.16 -16.48
C ASP A 159 5.50 -16.21 -15.53
N GLU A 160 4.81 -15.45 -14.70
CA GLU A 160 5.43 -14.60 -13.67
C GLU A 160 6.08 -15.44 -12.57
N LEU A 161 5.44 -16.55 -12.18
CA LEU A 161 6.00 -17.49 -11.19
C LEU A 161 7.28 -18.17 -11.68
N ARG A 162 7.40 -18.45 -12.97
CA ARG A 162 8.63 -19.05 -13.56
C ARG A 162 9.85 -18.16 -13.47
N HIS A 163 9.68 -16.84 -13.41
CA HIS A 163 10.77 -15.88 -13.26
C HIS A 163 11.30 -15.75 -11.82
N PHE A 164 10.58 -16.31 -10.84
CA PHE A 164 11.05 -16.36 -9.45
C PHE A 164 12.06 -17.51 -9.25
N PRO A 165 13.16 -17.29 -8.52
CA PRO A 165 14.08 -18.35 -8.15
C PRO A 165 13.31 -19.39 -7.31
N LYS A 166 13.17 -20.63 -7.81
CA LYS A 166 12.37 -21.75 -7.28
C LYS A 166 10.86 -21.69 -7.58
N GLY A 167 10.39 -20.83 -8.48
CA GLY A 167 8.97 -20.77 -8.88
C GLY A 167 8.43 -22.08 -9.45
N THR A 168 9.29 -22.91 -10.04
CA THR A 168 8.95 -24.26 -10.55
C THR A 168 8.52 -25.25 -9.47
N LEU A 169 8.84 -25.01 -8.19
CA LEU A 169 8.37 -25.84 -7.07
C LEU A 169 6.96 -25.50 -6.60
N ILE A 170 6.46 -24.32 -6.95
CA ILE A 170 5.14 -23.81 -6.55
C ILE A 170 4.06 -24.18 -7.59
N ILE A 171 4.48 -24.54 -8.83
CA ILE A 171 3.61 -24.89 -9.96
C ILE A 171 3.25 -26.39 -9.96
N LYS A 172 3.86 -27.21 -9.10
CA LYS A 172 3.56 -28.62 -8.91
C LYS A 172 2.57 -28.81 -7.78
#